data_b6b43987d8b7e054ae40181704145bfb
#
_entry.id   b6b43987d8b7e054ae40181704145bfb
#
_cell.length_a   1.000
_cell.length_b   1.000
_cell.length_c   1.000
_cell.angle_alpha   90.00
_cell.angle_beta   90.00
_cell.angle_gamma   90.00
#
_symmetry.space_group_name_H-M   'P 1'
#
loop_
_entity.id
_entity.type
_entity.pdbx_description
1 polymer ?
#
loop_
_entity_poly.entity_id
_entity_poly.type
_entity_poly.pdbx_seq_one_letter_code
_entity_poly.pdbx_strand_id
1 'polypeptide(L)'
;MYSPEIKAFIREKSSLFWSVPEDKKEEISPALLVETILNYGSMDDVRKLFRLMGMEEVAKIFFSAKGRQKLNYYPAIYHYFTLFFKKYSNVEPPEKVQELFPPLNHIRGD
;
A
#
# COMPACT_ATOMS: atom_id res chain seq x y z
N MET A 1 -18.82 2.27 5.63
CA MET A 1 -17.41 2.62 5.55
C MET A 1 -16.84 2.39 4.14
N TYR A 2 -16.76 1.15 3.67
CA TYR A 2 -16.34 0.90 2.30
C TYR A 2 -17.54 0.88 1.37
N SER A 3 -17.33 1.31 0.13
CA SER A 3 -18.36 1.20 -0.89
C SER A 3 -18.65 -0.28 -1.19
N PRO A 4 -19.82 -0.57 -1.78
CA PRO A 4 -20.09 -1.96 -2.18
C PRO A 4 -19.02 -2.52 -3.12
N GLU A 5 -18.44 -1.68 -3.98
CA GLU A 5 -17.42 -2.13 -4.92
C GLU A 5 -16.15 -2.54 -4.19
N ILE A 6 -15.77 -1.78 -3.16
CA ILE A 6 -14.57 -2.11 -2.38
C ILE A 6 -14.82 -3.39 -1.59
N LYS A 7 -16.01 -3.53 -0.98
CA LYS A 7 -16.34 -4.75 -0.26
C LYS A 7 -16.32 -5.97 -1.18
N ALA A 8 -16.83 -5.83 -2.39
CA ALA A 8 -16.82 -6.92 -3.36
C ALA A 8 -15.38 -7.27 -3.74
N PHE A 9 -14.52 -6.28 -3.89
CA PHE A 9 -13.11 -6.51 -4.19
C PHE A 9 -12.43 -7.27 -3.06
N ILE A 10 -12.69 -6.90 -1.81
CA ILE A 10 -12.14 -7.61 -0.65
C ILE A 10 -12.59 -9.06 -0.67
N ARG A 11 -13.87 -9.32 -0.95
CA ARG A 11 -14.39 -10.68 -1.02
C ARG A 11 -13.78 -11.47 -2.16
N GLU A 12 -13.61 -10.84 -3.30
CA GLU A 12 -12.97 -11.47 -4.45
C GLU A 12 -11.54 -11.90 -4.12
N LYS A 13 -10.84 -11.10 -3.31
CA LYS A 13 -9.45 -11.36 -2.94
C LYS A 13 -9.33 -11.92 -1.53
N SER A 14 -10.39 -12.56 -1.04
CA SER A 14 -10.42 -12.99 0.37
C SER A 14 -9.28 -13.92 0.73
N SER A 15 -8.75 -14.69 -0.21
CA SER A 15 -7.63 -15.60 0.07
C SER A 15 -6.36 -14.84 0.47
N LEU A 16 -6.23 -13.58 0.07
CA LEU A 16 -5.07 -12.77 0.45
C LEU A 16 -5.18 -12.28 1.89
N PHE A 17 -6.37 -12.31 2.47
CA PHE A 17 -6.62 -11.86 3.83
C PHE A 17 -6.78 -13.07 4.77
N TRP A 18 -5.89 -14.04 4.58
CA TRP A 18 -5.98 -15.32 5.28
C TRP A 18 -5.88 -15.18 6.80
N SER A 19 -5.25 -14.12 7.30
CA SER A 19 -5.11 -13.93 8.74
C SER A 19 -6.34 -13.24 9.36
N VAL A 20 -7.33 -12.85 8.55
CA VAL A 20 -8.51 -12.15 9.02
C VAL A 20 -9.69 -13.13 9.07
N PRO A 21 -10.44 -13.18 10.18
CA PRO A 21 -11.63 -14.03 10.22
C PRO A 21 -12.61 -13.67 9.11
N GLU A 22 -13.30 -14.68 8.61
CA GLU A 22 -14.16 -14.50 7.44
C GLU A 22 -15.23 -13.43 7.64
N ASP A 23 -15.81 -13.37 8.84
CA ASP A 23 -16.87 -12.41 9.14
C ASP A 23 -16.34 -11.00 9.39
N LYS A 24 -15.02 -10.82 9.42
CA LYS A 24 -14.42 -9.50 9.66
C LYS A 24 -13.73 -8.92 8.41
N LYS A 25 -13.70 -9.66 7.30
CA LYS A 25 -12.91 -9.23 6.15
C LYS A 25 -13.38 -7.91 5.56
N GLU A 26 -14.67 -7.64 5.56
CA GLU A 26 -15.17 -6.38 5.01
C GLU A 26 -14.99 -5.20 5.98
N GLU A 27 -14.51 -5.47 7.19
CA GLU A 27 -14.31 -4.46 8.21
C GLU A 27 -12.83 -4.14 8.43
N ILE A 28 -11.93 -4.67 7.59
CA ILE A 28 -10.50 -4.42 7.76
C ILE A 28 -10.19 -2.94 7.58
N SER A 29 -9.10 -2.49 8.21
CA SER A 29 -8.71 -1.09 8.10
C SER A 29 -8.20 -0.79 6.69
N PRO A 30 -8.29 0.46 6.26
CA PRO A 30 -7.68 0.84 4.99
C PRO A 30 -6.19 0.52 4.92
N ALA A 31 -5.49 0.66 6.06
CA ALA A 31 -4.07 0.34 6.11
C ALA A 31 -3.81 -1.12 5.81
N LEU A 32 -4.62 -2.02 6.36
CA LEU A 32 -4.47 -3.45 6.11
C LEU A 32 -4.85 -3.80 4.66
N LEU A 33 -5.90 -3.17 4.14
CA LEU A 33 -6.31 -3.41 2.77
C LEU A 33 -5.19 -3.02 1.80
N VAL A 34 -4.64 -1.83 1.94
CA VAL A 34 -3.56 -1.36 1.07
C VAL A 34 -2.33 -2.26 1.20
N GLU A 35 -1.91 -2.53 2.44
CA GLU A 35 -0.74 -3.36 2.69
C GLU A 35 -0.88 -4.73 2.03
N THR A 36 -2.04 -5.36 2.19
CA THR A 36 -2.23 -6.71 1.68
C THR A 36 -2.21 -6.73 0.15
N ILE A 37 -2.90 -5.79 -0.48
CA ILE A 37 -2.95 -5.77 -1.94
C ILE A 37 -1.58 -5.42 -2.53
N LEU A 38 -0.85 -4.47 -1.94
CA LEU A 38 0.46 -4.12 -2.47
C LEU A 38 1.47 -5.24 -2.27
N ASN A 39 1.40 -5.96 -1.14
CA ASN A 39 2.34 -7.04 -0.86
C ASN A 39 2.03 -8.31 -1.67
N TYR A 40 0.77 -8.66 -1.81
CA TYR A 40 0.39 -10.00 -2.27
C TYR A 40 -0.45 -10.01 -3.54
N GLY A 41 -1.03 -8.87 -3.92
CA GLY A 41 -1.87 -8.82 -5.10
C GLY A 41 -1.06 -8.77 -6.38
N SER A 42 -1.72 -9.05 -7.50
CA SER A 42 -1.12 -8.87 -8.82
C SER A 42 -1.13 -7.39 -9.19
N MET A 43 -0.45 -7.07 -10.30
CA MET A 43 -0.51 -5.68 -10.80
C MET A 43 -1.92 -5.28 -11.18
N ASP A 44 -2.73 -6.22 -11.67
CA ASP A 44 -4.12 -5.92 -11.97
C ASP A 44 -4.89 -5.60 -10.70
N ASP A 45 -4.61 -6.32 -9.61
CA ASP A 45 -5.23 -6.03 -8.32
C ASP A 45 -4.84 -4.63 -7.83
N VAL A 46 -3.57 -4.27 -7.98
CA VAL A 46 -3.10 -2.95 -7.59
C VAL A 46 -3.81 -1.86 -8.40
N ARG A 47 -3.92 -2.05 -9.70
CA ARG A 47 -4.62 -1.09 -10.55
C ARG A 47 -6.08 -0.95 -10.15
N LYS A 48 -6.72 -2.07 -9.81
CA LYS A 48 -8.13 -2.03 -9.37
C LYS A 48 -8.26 -1.30 -8.06
N LEU A 49 -7.32 -1.52 -7.14
CA LEU A 49 -7.31 -0.78 -5.87
C LEU A 49 -7.21 0.72 -6.11
N PHE A 50 -6.34 1.14 -7.03
CA PHE A 50 -6.20 2.55 -7.37
C PHE A 50 -7.49 3.12 -7.94
N ARG A 51 -8.18 2.35 -8.78
CA ARG A 51 -9.45 2.80 -9.34
C ARG A 51 -10.54 2.94 -8.27
N LEU A 52 -10.58 2.00 -7.33
CA LEU A 52 -11.63 1.98 -6.33
C LEU A 52 -11.42 3.02 -5.24
N MET A 53 -10.18 3.24 -4.83
CA MET A 53 -9.87 4.15 -3.72
C MET A 53 -9.29 5.47 -4.19
N GLY A 54 -8.72 5.52 -5.39
CA GLY A 54 -7.97 6.67 -5.85
C GLY A 54 -6.50 6.55 -5.48
N MET A 55 -5.62 6.83 -6.45
CA MET A 55 -4.18 6.66 -6.23
C MET A 55 -3.66 7.52 -5.08
N GLU A 56 -4.17 8.77 -4.97
CA GLU A 56 -3.67 9.65 -3.92
C GLU A 56 -4.09 9.18 -2.54
N GLU A 57 -5.30 8.63 -2.42
CA GLU A 57 -5.73 8.09 -1.14
C GLU A 57 -4.88 6.89 -0.74
N VAL A 58 -4.62 5.99 -1.70
CA VAL A 58 -3.76 4.85 -1.43
C VAL A 58 -2.36 5.30 -1.03
N ALA A 59 -1.83 6.31 -1.71
CA ALA A 59 -0.51 6.85 -1.38
C ALA A 59 -0.47 7.43 0.03
N LYS A 60 -1.52 8.16 0.42
CA LYS A 60 -1.59 8.70 1.77
C LYS A 60 -1.58 7.60 2.82
N ILE A 61 -2.37 6.56 2.58
CA ILE A 61 -2.43 5.43 3.51
C ILE A 61 -1.07 4.74 3.57
N PHE A 62 -0.46 4.52 2.42
CA PHE A 62 0.85 3.87 2.33
C PHE A 62 1.91 4.65 3.12
N PHE A 63 1.98 5.96 2.90
CA PHE A 63 2.98 6.79 3.56
C PHE A 63 2.67 7.05 5.03
N SER A 64 1.44 6.74 5.46
CA SER A 64 1.06 6.86 6.87
C SER A 64 1.53 5.67 7.71
N ALA A 65 1.98 4.59 7.07
CA ALA A 65 2.42 3.40 7.80
C ALA A 65 3.63 3.74 8.66
N LYS A 66 3.58 3.35 9.94
CA LYS A 66 4.63 3.65 10.89
C LYS A 66 4.89 2.41 11.74
N GLY A 67 6.15 2.31 12.24
CA GLY A 67 6.50 1.28 13.17
C GLY A 67 6.24 -0.11 12.63
N ARG A 68 5.52 -0.92 13.40
CA ARG A 68 5.25 -2.31 13.04
C ARG A 68 4.52 -2.44 11.71
N GLN A 69 3.58 -1.54 11.43
CA GLN A 69 2.83 -1.61 10.19
C GLN A 69 3.73 -1.43 8.98
N LYS A 70 4.68 -0.50 9.07
CA LYS A 70 5.65 -0.30 8.00
C LYS A 70 6.48 -1.55 7.78
N LEU A 71 6.82 -2.25 8.86
CA LEU A 71 7.62 -3.47 8.78
C LEU A 71 6.86 -4.64 8.17
N ASN A 72 5.53 -4.56 8.09
CA ASN A 72 4.73 -5.59 7.46
C ASN A 72 4.88 -5.61 5.95
N TYR A 73 5.34 -4.50 5.36
CA TYR A 73 5.63 -4.47 3.93
C TYR A 73 6.93 -5.21 3.64
N TYR A 74 6.94 -5.98 2.58
CA TYR A 74 8.20 -6.53 2.08
C TYR A 74 9.10 -5.36 1.68
N PRO A 75 10.38 -5.38 2.03
CA PRO A 75 11.27 -4.24 1.73
C PRO A 75 11.29 -3.85 0.26
N ALA A 76 11.33 -4.81 -0.64
CA ALA A 76 11.33 -4.51 -2.07
C ALA A 76 10.02 -3.87 -2.51
N ILE A 77 8.90 -4.33 -1.96
CA ILE A 77 7.59 -3.78 -2.29
C ILE A 77 7.47 -2.35 -1.75
N TYR A 78 7.92 -2.15 -0.51
CA TYR A 78 7.87 -0.82 0.10
C TYR A 78 8.71 0.17 -0.71
N HIS A 79 9.91 -0.26 -1.09
CA HIS A 79 10.79 0.59 -1.89
C HIS A 79 10.18 0.93 -3.24
N TYR A 80 9.64 -0.07 -3.93
CA TYR A 80 9.04 0.12 -5.24
C TYR A 80 7.90 1.15 -5.19
N PHE A 81 6.98 0.97 -4.24
CA PHE A 81 5.83 1.87 -4.19
C PHE A 81 6.17 3.23 -3.61
N THR A 82 7.21 3.33 -2.78
CA THR A 82 7.71 4.65 -2.37
C THR A 82 8.10 5.46 -3.61
N LEU A 83 8.87 4.86 -4.51
CA LEU A 83 9.29 5.53 -5.73
C LEU A 83 8.12 5.77 -6.67
N PHE A 84 7.23 4.78 -6.77
CA PHE A 84 6.07 4.89 -7.64
C PHE A 84 5.16 6.05 -7.24
N PHE A 85 4.80 6.12 -5.96
CA PHE A 85 3.91 7.19 -5.49
C PHE A 85 4.59 8.55 -5.52
N LYS A 86 5.89 8.58 -5.26
CA LYS A 86 6.64 9.83 -5.36
C LYS A 86 6.59 10.38 -6.78
N LYS A 87 6.60 9.51 -7.76
CA LYS A 87 6.60 9.92 -9.18
C LYS A 87 5.19 10.21 -9.70
N TYR A 88 4.20 9.40 -9.32
CA TYR A 88 2.89 9.42 -9.96
C TYR A 88 1.76 9.97 -9.10
N SER A 89 2.00 10.28 -7.83
CA SER A 89 0.98 10.89 -6.99
C SER A 89 1.45 12.25 -6.52
N ASN A 90 0.50 13.04 -6.01
CA ASN A 90 0.84 14.35 -5.44
C ASN A 90 1.14 14.29 -3.95
N VAL A 91 1.17 13.10 -3.38
CA VAL A 91 1.43 12.91 -1.96
C VAL A 91 2.93 12.83 -1.74
N GLU A 92 3.44 13.67 -0.82
CA GLU A 92 4.87 13.69 -0.51
C GLU A 92 5.20 12.60 0.48
N PRO A 93 6.30 11.85 0.27
CA PRO A 93 6.71 10.86 1.25
C PRO A 93 7.20 11.53 2.52
N PRO A 94 7.00 10.87 3.69
CA PRO A 94 7.55 11.39 4.93
C PRO A 94 9.08 11.43 4.85
N GLU A 95 9.66 12.35 5.61
CA GLU A 95 11.10 12.50 5.64
C GLU A 95 11.81 11.21 6.06
N LYS A 96 11.21 10.47 6.98
CA LYS A 96 11.78 9.21 7.43
C LYS A 96 11.90 8.18 6.32
N VAL A 97 10.97 8.19 5.38
CA VAL A 97 11.03 7.26 4.25
C VAL A 97 12.23 7.59 3.39
N GLN A 98 12.50 8.89 3.19
CA GLN A 98 13.64 9.31 2.41
C GLN A 98 14.97 8.91 3.04
N GLU A 99 15.03 8.90 4.37
CA GLU A 99 16.22 8.45 5.07
C GLU A 99 16.46 6.97 4.91
N LEU A 100 15.39 6.19 4.84
CA LEU A 100 15.50 4.76 4.66
C LEU A 100 15.97 4.37 3.26
N PHE A 101 15.69 5.24 2.29
CA PHE A 101 16.03 4.97 0.89
C PHE A 101 16.85 6.14 0.36
N PRO A 102 18.16 6.16 0.65
CA PRO A 102 18.98 7.28 0.19
C PRO A 102 18.92 7.47 -1.32
N PRO A 103 19.09 8.70 -1.79
CA PRO A 103 19.08 8.94 -3.24
C PRO A 103 20.20 8.18 -3.94
N LEU A 104 19.94 7.83 -5.19
CA LEU A 104 20.93 7.09 -5.97
C LEU A 104 22.21 7.86 -6.14
N ASN A 105 22.10 9.17 -6.33
CA ASN A 105 23.31 10.00 -6.47
C ASN A 105 24.17 9.94 -5.22
N HIS A 106 23.52 9.83 -4.06
CA HIS A 106 24.22 9.66 -2.81
C HIS A 106 24.97 8.33 -2.78
N ILE A 107 24.33 7.29 -3.26
CA ILE A 107 24.91 5.95 -3.29
C ILE A 107 26.10 5.91 -4.23
N ARG A 108 26.03 6.63 -5.33
CA ARG A 108 27.13 6.66 -6.29
C ARG A 108 28.32 7.50 -5.82
N GLY A 109 28.18 8.15 -4.69
CA GLY A 109 29.27 8.96 -4.14
C GLY A 109 29.44 10.29 -4.83
N ASP A 110 28.47 10.70 -5.54
CA ASP A 110 28.52 11.97 -6.25
C ASP A 110 28.44 13.16 -5.35
#